data_1858a73d29ada858e67c61c4305dd401
#
_entry.id   1858a73d29ada858e67c61c4305dd401
#
_cell.length_a   1.000
_cell.length_b   1.000
_cell.length_c   1.000
_cell.angle_alpha   90.00
_cell.angle_beta   90.00
_cell.angle_gamma   90.00
#
_symmetry.space_group_name_H-M   'P 1'
#
loop_
_entity.id
_entity.type
_entity.pdbx_description
1 polymer ?
#
loop_
_entity_poly.entity_id
_entity_poly.type
_entity_poly.pdbx_seq_one_letter_code
_entity_poly.pdbx_strand_id
1 'polypeptide(L)'
;LRRLVGSEMCIRDRKNIKNNGSQKIKVSITKVKNQGCTVFGSCLIEGVTNKESPKWLKEKIISLGQKPISAIVDITNYVMLDLNRPLHAYDADKIDKEIIVRNSKKGETFEALDNKEYKLDDDMCVISDKSGVLGLGGVIGGTRSGTEINTKNILLESAYFIPRSIRKTSKLLNIDTDAKFRFERGIDPQSIELGLSKAAELISEICGGKISNFDIQQTDKYENNKIKFNISCLLYTSDAADESRG
;
A
#
# COMPACT_ATOMS: atom_id res chain seq x y z
N LEU A 1 7.26 -13.19 35.34
CA LEU A 1 6.64 -11.88 35.05
C LEU A 1 7.64 -10.77 34.64
N ARG A 2 8.87 -11.12 34.24
CA ARG A 2 9.91 -10.16 33.83
C ARG A 2 10.42 -10.38 32.39
N ARG A 3 9.61 -10.96 31.49
CA ARG A 3 10.02 -11.26 30.10
C ARG A 3 9.08 -10.73 29.04
N LEU A 4 8.30 -9.70 29.35
CA LEU A 4 7.50 -8.94 28.36
C LEU A 4 8.15 -7.59 27.98
N VAL A 5 9.43 -7.38 28.30
CA VAL A 5 10.19 -6.17 27.96
C VAL A 5 10.55 -6.09 26.46
N GLY A 6 10.33 -7.17 25.70
CA GLY A 6 10.55 -7.18 24.25
C GLY A 6 9.42 -6.61 23.40
N SER A 7 8.18 -6.59 23.93
CA SER A 7 7.03 -6.10 23.17
C SER A 7 6.89 -4.56 23.20
N GLU A 8 7.43 -3.91 24.22
CA GLU A 8 7.41 -2.44 24.31
C GLU A 8 8.39 -1.78 23.31
N MET A 9 9.44 -2.49 22.89
CA MET A 9 10.35 -1.98 21.85
C MET A 9 9.75 -1.98 20.45
N CYS A 10 8.60 -2.62 20.23
CA CYS A 10 7.86 -2.56 18.96
C CYS A 10 6.88 -1.38 18.87
N ILE A 11 6.58 -0.71 19.98
CA ILE A 11 5.89 0.59 19.97
C ILE A 11 6.98 1.65 19.71
N ARG A 12 7.45 1.72 18.46
CA ARG A 12 8.24 2.87 18.02
C ARG A 12 7.38 4.11 18.29
N ASP A 13 7.91 5.02 19.11
CA ASP A 13 7.33 6.35 19.29
C ASP A 13 6.98 6.91 17.92
N ARG A 14 5.69 7.14 17.69
CA ARG A 14 5.23 7.80 16.47
C ARG A 14 5.81 9.21 16.54
N LYS A 15 6.86 9.48 15.79
CA LYS A 15 7.32 10.84 15.61
C LYS A 15 6.14 11.62 15.02
N ASN A 16 5.78 12.71 15.68
CA ASN A 16 4.76 13.61 15.14
C ASN A 16 5.27 14.17 13.81
N ILE A 17 4.77 13.61 12.70
CA ILE A 17 5.07 14.10 11.36
C ILE A 17 4.48 15.50 11.27
N LYS A 18 5.32 16.50 10.99
CA LYS A 18 4.85 17.87 10.73
C LYS A 18 4.25 17.91 9.32
N ASN A 19 2.94 17.78 9.24
CA ASN A 19 2.19 17.93 8.00
C ASN A 19 2.02 19.42 7.70
N ASN A 20 2.93 19.99 6.92
CA ASN A 20 2.98 21.43 6.61
C ASN A 20 2.52 21.73 5.17
N GLY A 21 2.17 20.70 4.40
CA GLY A 21 1.68 20.81 3.03
C GLY A 21 0.15 20.76 2.94
N SER A 22 -0.40 21.18 1.81
CA SER A 22 -1.83 21.04 1.50
C SER A 22 -2.04 19.88 0.51
N GLN A 23 -3.06 19.02 0.77
CA GLN A 23 -3.49 18.03 -0.21
C GLN A 23 -4.17 18.73 -1.38
N LYS A 24 -3.54 18.73 -2.55
CA LYS A 24 -4.03 19.41 -3.76
C LYS A 24 -4.71 18.44 -4.73
N ILE A 25 -4.41 17.16 -4.65
CA ILE A 25 -4.97 16.12 -5.50
C ILE A 25 -6.17 15.52 -4.79
N LYS A 26 -7.35 15.71 -5.35
CA LYS A 26 -8.59 15.13 -4.84
C LYS A 26 -8.62 13.64 -5.12
N VAL A 27 -9.10 12.87 -4.14
CA VAL A 27 -9.35 11.43 -4.30
C VAL A 27 -10.83 11.16 -4.12
N SER A 28 -11.38 10.28 -4.95
CA SER A 28 -12.76 9.82 -4.86
C SER A 28 -12.88 8.32 -5.10
N ILE A 29 -13.78 7.66 -4.36
CA ILE A 29 -14.13 6.26 -4.58
C ILE A 29 -15.55 6.22 -5.14
N THR A 30 -15.71 5.65 -6.32
CA THR A 30 -17.01 5.48 -6.95
C THR A 30 -17.76 4.32 -6.28
N LYS A 31 -18.86 4.64 -5.60
CA LYS A 31 -19.73 3.63 -4.97
C LYS A 31 -20.55 2.91 -6.02
N VAL A 32 -20.21 1.64 -6.25
CA VAL A 32 -20.92 0.76 -7.19
C VAL A 32 -21.08 -0.63 -6.59
N LYS A 33 -22.04 -1.41 -7.13
CA LYS A 33 -22.13 -2.82 -6.80
C LYS A 33 -20.82 -3.53 -7.21
N ASN A 34 -20.27 -4.37 -6.33
CA ASN A 34 -18.98 -5.05 -6.54
C ASN A 34 -17.77 -4.10 -6.63
N GLN A 35 -17.81 -2.95 -5.94
CA GLN A 35 -16.62 -2.11 -5.85
C GLN A 35 -15.44 -2.91 -5.28
N GLY A 36 -14.25 -2.71 -5.86
CA GLY A 36 -13.06 -3.45 -5.47
C GLY A 36 -12.22 -2.76 -4.39
N CYS A 37 -12.53 -1.51 -4.04
CA CYS A 37 -11.82 -0.72 -3.02
C CYS A 37 -12.83 -0.07 -2.09
N THR A 38 -12.59 -0.11 -0.78
CA THR A 38 -13.48 0.47 0.23
C THR A 38 -12.82 1.49 1.12
N VAL A 39 -11.49 1.50 1.18
CA VAL A 39 -10.73 2.57 1.85
C VAL A 39 -9.53 2.93 0.98
N PHE A 40 -9.34 4.23 0.75
CA PHE A 40 -8.21 4.76 0.01
C PHE A 40 -7.62 5.94 0.78
N GLY A 41 -6.42 5.76 1.27
CA GLY A 41 -5.66 6.81 1.92
C GLY A 41 -4.59 7.36 0.98
N SER A 42 -4.41 8.66 1.00
CA SER A 42 -3.40 9.34 0.20
C SER A 42 -2.66 10.43 0.96
N CYS A 43 -1.45 10.70 0.51
CA CYS A 43 -0.60 11.76 1.04
C CYS A 43 0.26 12.34 -0.07
N LEU A 44 0.15 13.66 -0.31
CA LEU A 44 1.01 14.37 -1.25
C LEU A 44 2.31 14.76 -0.56
N ILE A 45 3.46 14.50 -1.18
CA ILE A 45 4.77 14.96 -0.72
C ILE A 45 5.41 15.76 -1.86
N GLU A 46 5.56 17.07 -1.65
CA GLU A 46 6.08 17.99 -2.65
C GLU A 46 7.56 18.29 -2.41
N GLY A 47 8.32 18.42 -3.49
CA GLY A 47 9.73 18.82 -3.44
C GLY A 47 10.67 17.70 -2.98
N VAL A 48 10.35 16.45 -3.29
CA VAL A 48 11.27 15.32 -3.03
C VAL A 48 12.45 15.34 -4.00
N THR A 49 13.56 14.79 -3.56
CA THR A 49 14.70 14.43 -4.40
C THR A 49 14.84 12.93 -4.44
N ASN A 50 14.26 12.31 -5.48
CA ASN A 50 14.42 10.89 -5.67
C ASN A 50 15.87 10.58 -6.06
N LYS A 51 16.43 9.54 -5.48
CA LYS A 51 17.84 9.16 -5.63
C LYS A 51 18.00 7.66 -5.37
N GLU A 52 19.21 7.17 -5.44
CA GLU A 52 19.53 5.83 -4.98
C GLU A 52 19.26 5.67 -3.48
N SER A 53 18.78 4.51 -3.10
CA SER A 53 18.55 4.17 -1.69
C SER A 53 19.85 4.21 -0.87
N PRO A 54 19.81 4.66 0.39
CA PRO A 54 20.95 4.56 1.29
C PRO A 54 21.34 3.09 1.52
N LYS A 55 22.60 2.86 1.88
CA LYS A 55 23.20 1.52 2.01
C LYS A 55 22.34 0.56 2.84
N TRP A 56 21.89 1.01 4.01
CA TRP A 56 21.07 0.18 4.91
C TRP A 56 19.77 -0.31 4.26
N LEU A 57 19.11 0.55 3.46
CA LEU A 57 17.85 0.21 2.79
C LEU A 57 18.11 -0.76 1.63
N LYS A 58 19.15 -0.52 0.83
CA LYS A 58 19.59 -1.46 -0.22
C LYS A 58 19.88 -2.85 0.34
N GLU A 59 20.63 -2.93 1.42
CA GLU A 59 20.97 -4.20 2.07
C GLU A 59 19.71 -4.94 2.56
N LYS A 60 18.72 -4.21 3.12
CA LYS A 60 17.44 -4.80 3.53
C LYS A 60 16.66 -5.34 2.33
N ILE A 61 16.49 -4.56 1.27
CA ILE A 61 15.77 -4.96 0.06
C ILE A 61 16.43 -6.20 -0.58
N ILE A 62 17.76 -6.21 -0.69
CA ILE A 62 18.51 -7.35 -1.22
C ILE A 62 18.37 -8.60 -0.32
N SER A 63 18.45 -8.45 1.00
CA SER A 63 18.28 -9.57 1.93
C SER A 63 16.90 -10.23 1.87
N LEU A 64 15.89 -9.50 1.36
CA LEU A 64 14.53 -9.98 1.14
C LEU A 64 14.31 -10.50 -0.29
N GLY A 65 15.39 -10.64 -1.08
CA GLY A 65 15.35 -11.19 -2.43
C GLY A 65 14.85 -10.22 -3.49
N GLN A 66 14.76 -8.93 -3.18
CA GLN A 66 14.31 -7.91 -4.12
C GLN A 66 15.50 -7.08 -4.66
N LYS A 67 15.30 -6.48 -5.84
CA LYS A 67 16.30 -5.60 -6.47
C LYS A 67 16.00 -4.15 -6.10
N PRO A 68 16.98 -3.40 -5.55
CA PRO A 68 16.82 -1.95 -5.34
C PRO A 68 16.61 -1.21 -6.66
N ILE A 69 15.69 -0.23 -6.65
CA ILE A 69 15.31 0.56 -7.84
C ILE A 69 15.63 2.04 -7.60
N SER A 70 14.94 2.66 -6.65
CA SER A 70 15.13 4.05 -6.24
C SER A 70 14.64 4.22 -4.80
N ALA A 71 15.06 5.28 -4.12
CA ALA A 71 14.72 5.48 -2.72
C ALA A 71 13.19 5.46 -2.46
N ILE A 72 12.40 6.10 -3.33
CA ILE A 72 10.93 6.14 -3.17
C ILE A 72 10.34 4.73 -3.33
N VAL A 73 10.70 4.01 -4.37
CA VAL A 73 10.19 2.66 -4.64
C VAL A 73 10.65 1.68 -3.56
N ASP A 74 11.91 1.75 -3.17
CA ASP A 74 12.49 0.85 -2.16
C ASP A 74 11.87 1.10 -0.77
N ILE A 75 11.52 2.36 -0.45
CA ILE A 75 10.80 2.69 0.79
C ILE A 75 9.40 2.06 0.77
N THR A 76 8.64 2.18 -0.33
CA THR A 76 7.31 1.56 -0.42
C THR A 76 7.39 0.04 -0.30
N ASN A 77 8.38 -0.58 -0.93
CA ASN A 77 8.65 -2.02 -0.81
C ASN A 77 9.08 -2.41 0.61
N TYR A 78 9.95 -1.62 1.24
CA TYR A 78 10.37 -1.87 2.62
C TYR A 78 9.18 -1.80 3.59
N VAL A 79 8.33 -0.78 3.50
CA VAL A 79 7.13 -0.65 4.34
C VAL A 79 6.14 -1.78 4.08
N MET A 80 5.97 -2.20 2.82
CA MET A 80 5.16 -3.37 2.49
C MET A 80 5.64 -4.63 3.19
N LEU A 81 6.95 -4.86 3.25
CA LEU A 81 7.54 -6.04 3.88
C LEU A 81 7.55 -5.94 5.41
N ASP A 82 7.80 -4.75 5.97
CA ASP A 82 7.88 -4.49 7.42
C ASP A 82 6.50 -4.53 8.09
N LEU A 83 5.49 -3.93 7.45
CA LEU A 83 4.14 -3.77 8.00
C LEU A 83 3.06 -4.64 7.33
N ASN A 84 3.44 -5.49 6.37
CA ASN A 84 2.49 -6.22 5.52
C ASN A 84 1.45 -5.28 4.87
N ARG A 85 1.87 -4.03 4.54
CA ARG A 85 1.01 -2.99 4.00
C ARG A 85 1.56 -2.51 2.66
N PRO A 86 1.07 -3.05 1.52
CA PRO A 86 1.48 -2.53 0.21
C PRO A 86 1.09 -1.07 0.04
N LEU A 87 2.00 -0.32 -0.52
CA LEU A 87 1.87 1.10 -0.83
C LEU A 87 2.22 1.31 -2.30
N HIS A 88 1.68 2.37 -2.89
CA HIS A 88 2.09 2.83 -4.20
C HIS A 88 2.47 4.31 -4.16
N ALA A 89 3.43 4.70 -4.99
CA ALA A 89 3.83 6.08 -5.16
C ALA A 89 3.65 6.48 -6.62
N TYR A 90 2.75 7.43 -6.85
CA TYR A 90 2.55 8.04 -8.15
C TYR A 90 3.44 9.27 -8.30
N ASP A 91 3.94 9.54 -9.50
CA ASP A 91 4.42 10.85 -9.86
C ASP A 91 3.23 11.81 -9.94
N ALA A 92 3.14 12.72 -8.96
CA ALA A 92 1.99 13.59 -8.80
C ALA A 92 1.80 14.58 -9.96
N ASP A 93 2.90 14.94 -10.63
CA ASP A 93 2.88 15.86 -11.78
C ASP A 93 2.34 15.19 -13.05
N LYS A 94 2.27 13.85 -13.08
CA LYS A 94 1.70 13.07 -14.17
C LYS A 94 0.21 12.73 -13.98
N ILE A 95 -0.39 13.11 -12.84
CA ILE A 95 -1.80 12.87 -12.54
C ILE A 95 -2.65 14.00 -13.13
N ASP A 96 -3.66 13.65 -13.93
CA ASP A 96 -4.61 14.62 -14.48
C ASP A 96 -5.72 14.95 -13.47
N LYS A 97 -5.47 15.99 -12.66
CA LYS A 97 -6.38 16.67 -11.72
C LYS A 97 -6.77 15.88 -10.47
N GLU A 98 -7.19 14.63 -10.58
CA GLU A 98 -7.74 13.87 -9.46
C GLU A 98 -7.51 12.36 -9.62
N ILE A 99 -7.54 11.65 -8.52
CA ILE A 99 -7.60 10.17 -8.48
C ILE A 99 -9.04 9.74 -8.35
N ILE A 100 -9.45 8.82 -9.23
CA ILE A 100 -10.77 8.20 -9.23
C ILE A 100 -10.59 6.69 -9.10
N VAL A 101 -11.00 6.15 -7.96
CA VAL A 101 -11.04 4.70 -7.74
C VAL A 101 -12.40 4.20 -8.20
N ARG A 102 -12.41 3.32 -9.21
CA ARG A 102 -13.64 2.85 -9.86
C ARG A 102 -13.50 1.44 -10.39
N ASN A 103 -14.58 0.89 -10.90
CA ASN A 103 -14.49 -0.31 -11.74
C ASN A 103 -14.05 0.05 -13.16
N SER A 104 -13.33 -0.85 -13.80
CA SER A 104 -12.96 -0.75 -15.22
C SER A 104 -14.18 -0.84 -16.12
N LYS A 105 -14.03 -0.35 -17.33
CA LYS A 105 -14.98 -0.57 -18.42
C LYS A 105 -14.41 -1.65 -19.35
N LYS A 106 -15.27 -2.48 -19.88
CA LYS A 106 -14.88 -3.53 -20.83
C LYS A 106 -14.11 -2.95 -22.01
N GLY A 107 -12.92 -3.49 -22.23
CA GLY A 107 -12.07 -3.08 -23.34
C GLY A 107 -11.14 -1.89 -23.05
N GLU A 108 -11.19 -1.29 -21.85
CA GLU A 108 -10.14 -0.35 -21.43
C GLU A 108 -8.78 -1.04 -21.46
N THR A 109 -7.75 -0.31 -21.83
CA THR A 109 -6.36 -0.78 -21.80
C THR A 109 -5.48 0.13 -20.97
N PHE A 110 -4.40 -0.41 -20.45
CA PHE A 110 -3.32 0.36 -19.84
C PHE A 110 -2.01 -0.41 -19.92
N GLU A 111 -0.91 0.30 -19.97
CA GLU A 111 0.43 -0.26 -19.89
C GLU A 111 0.88 -0.33 -18.44
N ALA A 112 1.20 -1.53 -17.97
CA ALA A 112 1.59 -1.79 -16.60
C ALA A 112 3.12 -1.70 -16.39
N LEU A 113 3.56 -1.62 -15.13
CA LEU A 113 4.98 -1.51 -14.75
C LEU A 113 5.84 -2.71 -15.17
N ASP A 114 5.24 -3.82 -15.60
CA ASP A 114 5.94 -4.95 -16.24
C ASP A 114 6.10 -4.79 -17.77
N ASN A 115 5.81 -3.59 -18.30
CA ASN A 115 5.86 -3.22 -19.73
C ASN A 115 4.94 -4.05 -20.62
N LYS A 116 3.82 -4.56 -20.05
CA LYS A 116 2.77 -5.23 -20.82
C LYS A 116 1.53 -4.38 -20.90
N GLU A 117 0.86 -4.42 -22.04
CA GLU A 117 -0.47 -3.86 -22.19
C GLU A 117 -1.53 -4.87 -21.76
N TYR A 118 -2.41 -4.45 -20.87
CA TYR A 118 -3.52 -5.25 -20.37
C TYR A 118 -4.84 -4.67 -20.86
N LYS A 119 -5.66 -5.56 -21.44
CA LYS A 119 -7.05 -5.26 -21.80
C LYS A 119 -7.95 -5.68 -20.65
N LEU A 120 -8.71 -4.75 -20.11
CA LEU A 120 -9.53 -4.92 -18.94
C LEU A 120 -10.93 -5.43 -19.31
N ASP A 121 -11.51 -6.23 -18.42
CA ASP A 121 -12.92 -6.61 -18.45
C ASP A 121 -13.70 -5.74 -17.44
N ASP A 122 -15.03 -5.87 -17.44
CA ASP A 122 -15.88 -5.17 -16.48
C ASP A 122 -15.57 -5.60 -15.02
N ASP A 123 -15.83 -4.69 -14.07
CA ASP A 123 -15.72 -4.94 -12.63
C ASP A 123 -14.30 -5.18 -12.09
N MET A 124 -13.25 -4.86 -12.82
CA MET A 124 -11.90 -4.82 -12.25
C MET A 124 -11.69 -3.49 -11.53
N CYS A 125 -11.13 -3.52 -10.33
CA CYS A 125 -10.81 -2.29 -9.61
C CYS A 125 -9.63 -1.58 -10.27
N VAL A 126 -9.85 -0.35 -10.72
CA VAL A 126 -8.80 0.50 -11.30
C VAL A 126 -8.64 1.78 -10.50
N ILE A 127 -7.41 2.22 -10.43
CA ILE A 127 -7.06 3.58 -10.05
C ILE A 127 -6.91 4.36 -11.36
N SER A 128 -7.63 5.46 -11.50
CA SER A 128 -7.67 6.25 -12.72
C SER A 128 -7.64 7.74 -12.41
N ASP A 129 -7.38 8.52 -13.41
CA ASP A 129 -7.60 9.97 -13.45
C ASP A 129 -8.54 10.33 -14.62
N LYS A 130 -8.58 11.60 -15.02
CA LYS A 130 -9.41 12.04 -16.16
C LYS A 130 -8.90 11.54 -17.50
N SER A 131 -7.61 11.27 -17.62
CA SER A 131 -6.96 10.82 -18.85
C SER A 131 -6.98 9.31 -19.03
N GLY A 132 -7.35 8.52 -18.01
CA GLY A 132 -7.48 7.06 -18.12
C GLY A 132 -6.97 6.28 -16.90
N VAL A 133 -6.68 5.00 -17.12
CA VAL A 133 -6.23 4.09 -16.06
C VAL A 133 -4.77 4.36 -15.70
N LEU A 134 -4.50 4.45 -14.40
CA LEU A 134 -3.17 4.59 -13.79
C LEU A 134 -2.62 3.27 -13.27
N GLY A 135 -3.51 2.30 -13.00
CA GLY A 135 -3.13 0.99 -12.52
C GLY A 135 -4.32 0.14 -12.07
N LEU A 136 -4.07 -1.13 -11.85
CA LEU A 136 -5.01 -2.07 -11.26
C LEU A 136 -4.87 -2.04 -9.74
N GLY A 137 -5.93 -1.62 -9.06
CA GLY A 137 -5.95 -1.46 -7.61
C GLY A 137 -5.52 -2.73 -6.89
N GLY A 138 -4.43 -2.63 -6.12
CA GLY A 138 -3.86 -3.74 -5.34
C GLY A 138 -3.21 -4.86 -6.13
N VAL A 139 -3.06 -4.73 -7.44
CA VAL A 139 -2.44 -5.74 -8.32
C VAL A 139 -1.15 -5.22 -8.92
N ILE A 140 -1.21 -4.19 -9.77
CA ILE A 140 -0.03 -3.62 -10.44
C ILE A 140 -0.28 -2.17 -10.85
N GLY A 141 0.72 -1.31 -10.67
CA GLY A 141 0.71 0.08 -11.16
C GLY A 141 0.92 0.17 -12.67
N GLY A 142 0.59 1.33 -13.25
CA GLY A 142 0.85 1.64 -14.66
C GLY A 142 2.09 2.47 -14.86
N THR A 143 2.66 2.41 -16.07
CA THR A 143 3.87 3.14 -16.46
C THR A 143 3.63 4.65 -16.49
N ARG A 144 2.44 5.09 -16.91
CA ARG A 144 2.11 6.51 -17.12
C ARG A 144 2.34 7.40 -15.89
N SER A 145 2.02 6.90 -14.71
CA SER A 145 2.17 7.63 -13.44
C SER A 145 3.29 7.09 -12.56
N GLY A 146 4.14 6.23 -13.08
CA GLY A 146 5.29 5.70 -12.35
C GLY A 146 6.28 6.78 -11.95
N THR A 147 6.88 6.63 -10.76
CA THR A 147 7.94 7.52 -10.26
C THR A 147 9.25 7.22 -10.99
N GLU A 148 9.95 8.29 -11.33
CA GLU A 148 11.27 8.27 -11.96
C GLU A 148 12.30 8.99 -11.08
N ILE A 149 13.58 8.94 -11.47
CA ILE A 149 14.64 9.58 -10.70
C ILE A 149 14.50 11.12 -10.63
N ASN A 150 13.87 11.71 -11.64
CA ASN A 150 13.60 13.15 -11.73
C ASN A 150 12.26 13.58 -11.11
N THR A 151 11.46 12.66 -10.61
CA THR A 151 10.18 12.95 -9.93
C THR A 151 10.41 13.89 -8.74
N LYS A 152 9.63 14.98 -8.68
CA LYS A 152 9.70 16.02 -7.64
C LYS A 152 8.53 16.00 -6.67
N ASN A 153 7.37 15.57 -7.13
CA ASN A 153 6.16 15.53 -6.34
C ASN A 153 5.58 14.13 -6.42
N ILE A 154 5.22 13.56 -5.29
CA ILE A 154 4.65 12.20 -5.24
C ILE A 154 3.34 12.18 -4.50
N LEU A 155 2.41 11.38 -4.98
CA LEU A 155 1.22 10.99 -4.24
C LEU A 155 1.41 9.57 -3.73
N LEU A 156 1.48 9.40 -2.41
CA LEU A 156 1.47 8.09 -1.78
C LEU A 156 0.05 7.56 -1.70
N GLU A 157 -0.11 6.28 -1.99
CA GLU A 157 -1.33 5.50 -1.79
C GLU A 157 -1.12 4.46 -0.70
N SER A 158 -2.11 4.35 0.19
CA SER A 158 -2.31 3.20 1.06
C SER A 158 -3.80 2.87 1.04
N ALA A 159 -4.18 1.71 0.52
CA ALA A 159 -5.58 1.39 0.29
C ALA A 159 -5.99 0.04 0.88
N TYR A 160 -7.29 -0.20 0.99
CA TYR A 160 -7.84 -1.51 1.25
C TYR A 160 -8.69 -1.98 0.06
N PHE A 161 -8.20 -3.00 -0.59
CA PHE A 161 -8.87 -3.65 -1.71
C PHE A 161 -9.55 -4.94 -1.25
N ILE A 162 -10.73 -5.20 -1.80
CA ILE A 162 -11.52 -6.40 -1.48
C ILE A 162 -10.78 -7.65 -2.00
N PRO A 163 -10.40 -8.60 -1.14
CA PRO A 163 -9.59 -9.76 -1.52
C PRO A 163 -10.16 -10.58 -2.69
N ARG A 164 -11.48 -10.69 -2.76
CA ARG A 164 -12.16 -11.39 -3.86
C ARG A 164 -11.95 -10.68 -5.20
N SER A 165 -11.99 -9.35 -5.21
CA SER A 165 -11.75 -8.54 -6.42
C SER A 165 -10.32 -8.75 -6.92
N ILE A 166 -9.34 -8.70 -6.01
CA ILE A 166 -7.93 -8.93 -6.34
C ILE A 166 -7.71 -10.31 -6.94
N ARG A 167 -8.22 -11.37 -6.30
CA ARG A 167 -8.12 -12.75 -6.84
C ARG A 167 -8.75 -12.90 -8.22
N LYS A 168 -9.94 -12.31 -8.43
CA LYS A 168 -10.62 -12.35 -9.73
C LYS A 168 -9.76 -11.70 -10.81
N THR A 169 -9.34 -10.45 -10.57
CA THR A 169 -8.58 -9.65 -11.53
C THR A 169 -7.23 -10.29 -11.86
N SER A 170 -6.46 -10.65 -10.85
CA SER A 170 -5.12 -11.23 -11.04
C SER A 170 -5.15 -12.59 -11.75
N LYS A 171 -6.16 -13.41 -11.47
CA LYS A 171 -6.34 -14.70 -12.17
C LYS A 171 -6.71 -14.52 -13.63
N LEU A 172 -7.63 -13.59 -13.95
CA LEU A 172 -8.06 -13.32 -15.32
C LEU A 172 -6.91 -12.77 -16.19
N LEU A 173 -6.07 -11.92 -15.62
CA LEU A 173 -4.97 -11.28 -16.33
C LEU A 173 -3.64 -12.03 -16.19
N ASN A 174 -3.61 -13.10 -15.41
CA ASN A 174 -2.41 -13.89 -15.10
C ASN A 174 -1.27 -13.02 -14.55
N ILE A 175 -1.58 -12.16 -13.56
CA ILE A 175 -0.61 -11.26 -12.92
C ILE A 175 -0.31 -11.77 -11.51
N ASP A 176 0.98 -11.89 -11.19
CA ASP A 176 1.46 -12.23 -9.85
C ASP A 176 2.45 -11.19 -9.35
N THR A 177 2.13 -10.55 -8.21
CA THR A 177 2.95 -9.51 -7.59
C THR A 177 2.94 -9.65 -6.07
N ASP A 178 3.94 -9.07 -5.42
CA ASP A 178 4.03 -9.02 -3.96
C ASP A 178 2.85 -8.29 -3.31
N ALA A 179 2.34 -7.24 -3.93
CA ALA A 179 1.16 -6.52 -3.47
C ALA A 179 -0.10 -7.40 -3.58
N LYS A 180 -0.33 -8.01 -4.75
CA LYS A 180 -1.43 -8.94 -4.99
C LYS A 180 -1.43 -10.08 -3.98
N PHE A 181 -0.27 -10.69 -3.72
CA PHE A 181 -0.13 -11.79 -2.77
C PHE A 181 -0.67 -11.43 -1.37
N ARG A 182 -0.45 -10.18 -0.93
CA ARG A 182 -0.92 -9.69 0.37
C ARG A 182 -2.40 -9.34 0.34
N PHE A 183 -2.82 -8.54 -0.63
CA PHE A 183 -4.19 -8.09 -0.73
C PHE A 183 -5.19 -9.23 -0.94
N GLU A 184 -4.86 -10.25 -1.74
CA GLU A 184 -5.77 -11.38 -1.98
C GLU A 184 -6.03 -12.23 -0.73
N ARG A 185 -5.14 -12.17 0.27
CA ARG A 185 -5.30 -12.87 1.55
C ARG A 185 -5.99 -12.01 2.60
N GLY A 186 -6.11 -10.72 2.33
CA GLY A 186 -6.64 -9.73 3.25
C GLY A 186 -5.55 -9.11 4.12
N ILE A 187 -5.65 -7.82 4.28
CA ILE A 187 -4.79 -7.01 5.16
C ILE A 187 -5.69 -6.18 6.07
N ASP A 188 -5.16 -5.67 7.17
CA ASP A 188 -5.93 -4.87 8.11
C ASP A 188 -6.40 -3.54 7.50
N PRO A 189 -7.72 -3.30 7.31
CA PRO A 189 -8.23 -2.05 6.75
C PRO A 189 -7.97 -0.83 7.64
N GLN A 190 -7.63 -1.02 8.91
CA GLN A 190 -7.37 0.08 9.86
C GLN A 190 -5.89 0.52 9.87
N SER A 191 -4.98 -0.22 9.26
CA SER A 191 -3.54 0.12 9.23
C SER A 191 -3.14 1.07 8.09
N ILE A 192 -4.10 1.70 7.41
CA ILE A 192 -3.86 2.61 6.27
C ILE A 192 -3.01 3.82 6.70
N GLU A 193 -3.43 4.50 7.76
CA GLU A 193 -2.71 5.66 8.28
C GLU A 193 -1.31 5.31 8.78
N LEU A 194 -1.15 4.12 9.39
CA LEU A 194 0.14 3.62 9.83
C LEU A 194 1.11 3.46 8.65
N GLY A 195 0.64 2.87 7.54
CA GLY A 195 1.43 2.72 6.32
C GLY A 195 1.85 4.05 5.71
N LEU A 196 0.89 4.99 5.54
CA LEU A 196 1.19 6.33 5.03
C LEU A 196 2.19 7.06 5.92
N SER A 197 1.97 7.04 7.23
CA SER A 197 2.84 7.70 8.20
C SER A 197 4.27 7.17 8.12
N LYS A 198 4.43 5.84 8.10
CA LYS A 198 5.76 5.22 8.04
C LYS A 198 6.49 5.51 6.74
N ALA A 199 5.79 5.43 5.60
CA ALA A 199 6.39 5.74 4.31
C ALA A 199 6.73 7.23 4.18
N ALA A 200 5.83 8.13 4.59
CA ALA A 200 6.05 9.56 4.53
C ALA A 200 7.23 10.00 5.43
N GLU A 201 7.37 9.41 6.63
CA GLU A 201 8.52 9.63 7.50
C GLU A 201 9.83 9.28 6.79
N LEU A 202 9.93 8.05 6.28
CA LEU A 202 11.14 7.58 5.60
C LEU A 202 11.46 8.39 4.33
N ILE A 203 10.44 8.75 3.54
CA ILE A 203 10.64 9.57 2.34
C ILE A 203 11.14 10.95 2.74
N SER A 204 10.54 11.59 3.75
CA SER A 204 10.98 12.89 4.22
C SER A 204 12.42 12.88 4.78
N GLU A 205 12.80 11.81 5.48
CA GLU A 205 14.16 11.64 6.00
C GLU A 205 15.20 11.43 4.88
N ILE A 206 14.87 10.64 3.87
CA ILE A 206 15.82 10.21 2.83
C ILE A 206 15.78 11.15 1.61
N CYS A 207 14.60 11.52 1.16
CA CYS A 207 14.37 12.28 -0.06
C CYS A 207 13.98 13.75 0.18
N GLY A 208 13.69 14.12 1.44
CA GLY A 208 13.14 15.44 1.76
C GLY A 208 11.68 15.59 1.35
N GLY A 209 11.26 16.84 1.18
CA GLY A 209 9.90 17.19 0.75
C GLY A 209 8.98 17.66 1.88
N LYS A 210 7.85 18.26 1.48
CA LYS A 210 6.79 18.75 2.37
C LYS A 210 5.61 17.78 2.32
N ILE A 211 5.24 17.24 3.48
CA ILE A 211 4.18 16.25 3.63
C ILE A 211 2.85 16.99 3.82
N SER A 212 1.81 16.63 3.02
CA SER A 212 0.43 17.10 3.21
C SER A 212 -0.25 16.40 4.39
N ASN A 213 -1.44 16.87 4.77
CA ASN A 213 -2.34 16.08 5.58
C ASN A 213 -2.74 14.80 4.83
N PHE A 214 -3.01 13.74 5.59
CA PHE A 214 -3.55 12.51 4.99
C PHE A 214 -5.01 12.73 4.61
N ASP A 215 -5.38 12.31 3.41
CA ASP A 215 -6.75 12.24 2.94
C ASP A 215 -7.17 10.76 2.88
N ILE A 216 -8.13 10.37 3.73
CA ILE A 216 -8.61 8.99 3.83
C ILE A 216 -10.08 8.96 3.45
N GLN A 217 -10.36 8.42 2.28
CA GLN A 217 -11.71 8.19 1.77
C GLN A 217 -12.16 6.78 2.16
N GLN A 218 -13.35 6.66 2.74
CA GLN A 218 -13.91 5.38 3.19
C GLN A 218 -15.37 5.25 2.79
N THR A 219 -15.74 4.12 2.19
CA THR A 219 -17.13 3.82 1.79
C THR A 219 -17.84 2.91 2.77
N ASP A 220 -17.12 2.00 3.43
CA ASP A 220 -17.64 1.02 4.37
C ASP A 220 -17.00 1.21 5.76
N LYS A 221 -17.78 1.03 6.82
CA LYS A 221 -17.26 1.01 8.18
C LYS A 221 -16.72 -0.38 8.50
N TYR A 222 -15.52 -0.44 9.04
CA TYR A 222 -14.93 -1.66 9.57
C TYR A 222 -15.03 -1.65 11.09
N GLU A 223 -15.72 -2.66 11.62
CA GLU A 223 -15.81 -2.88 13.06
C GLU A 223 -14.82 -3.95 13.49
N ASN A 224 -14.23 -3.77 14.67
CA ASN A 224 -13.35 -4.75 15.25
C ASN A 224 -14.17 -5.96 15.70
N ASN A 225 -13.89 -7.14 15.16
CA ASN A 225 -14.47 -8.38 15.63
C ASN A 225 -13.95 -8.66 17.05
N LYS A 226 -14.88 -8.75 17.99
CA LYS A 226 -14.57 -9.18 19.38
C LYS A 226 -14.58 -10.70 19.43
N ILE A 227 -13.42 -11.30 19.62
CA ILE A 227 -13.27 -12.74 19.80
C ILE A 227 -13.11 -13.00 21.29
N LYS A 228 -14.01 -13.83 21.85
CA LYS A 228 -13.84 -14.33 23.22
C LYS A 228 -12.70 -15.34 23.22
N PHE A 229 -11.68 -15.03 23.98
CA PHE A 229 -10.46 -15.81 24.04
C PHE A 229 -10.28 -16.36 25.44
N ASN A 230 -10.15 -17.68 25.57
CA ASN A 230 -9.91 -18.33 26.86
C ASN A 230 -8.44 -18.75 26.97
N ILE A 231 -7.69 -18.03 27.79
CA ILE A 231 -6.24 -18.24 27.97
C ILE A 231 -5.93 -19.65 28.47
N SER A 232 -6.82 -20.25 29.30
CA SER A 232 -6.65 -21.62 29.80
C SER A 232 -6.61 -22.65 28.66
N CYS A 233 -7.37 -22.46 27.59
CA CYS A 233 -7.35 -23.37 26.45
C CYS A 233 -6.01 -23.39 25.70
N LEU A 234 -5.29 -22.27 25.67
CA LEU A 234 -3.97 -22.22 25.02
C LEU A 234 -2.88 -22.88 25.84
N LEU A 235 -2.92 -22.73 27.16
CA LEU A 235 -1.98 -23.41 28.05
C LEU A 235 -2.11 -24.93 27.91
N TYR A 236 -3.34 -25.43 27.84
CA TYR A 236 -3.60 -26.86 27.67
C TYR A 236 -3.12 -27.39 26.30
N THR A 237 -3.26 -26.61 25.21
CA THR A 237 -2.80 -27.03 23.88
C THR A 237 -1.27 -26.92 23.71
N SER A 238 -0.60 -26.01 24.40
CA SER A 238 0.85 -25.90 24.39
C SER A 238 1.51 -27.03 25.20
N ASP A 239 0.96 -27.40 26.35
CA ASP A 239 1.45 -28.53 27.16
C ASP A 239 1.29 -29.86 26.42
N ALA A 240 0.18 -30.08 25.73
CA ALA A 240 -0.02 -31.28 24.91
C ALA A 240 0.96 -31.38 23.72
N ALA A 241 1.46 -30.26 23.22
CA ALA A 241 2.49 -30.24 22.14
C ALA A 241 3.90 -30.59 22.67
N ASP A 242 4.20 -30.30 23.94
CA ASP A 242 5.45 -30.65 24.60
C ASP A 242 5.51 -32.11 25.03
N GLU A 243 4.41 -32.70 25.46
CA GLU A 243 4.34 -34.13 25.84
C GLU A 243 4.55 -35.08 24.63
N SER A 244 4.32 -34.61 23.39
CA SER A 244 4.54 -35.40 22.17
C SER A 244 6.01 -35.49 21.74
N ARG A 245 6.94 -34.85 22.47
CA ARG A 245 8.41 -34.84 22.21
C ARG A 245 9.23 -35.64 23.22
N GLY A 246 8.59 -36.40 24.08
CA GLY A 246 9.24 -37.34 25.01
C GLY A 246 9.51 -38.73 24.42
#